data_d5b287bfc6787b73877d2bb80c9cec5d
#
_entry.id   d5b287bfc6787b73877d2bb80c9cec5d
#
_cell.length_a   1.000
_cell.length_b   1.000
_cell.length_c   1.000
_cell.angle_alpha   90.00
_cell.angle_beta   90.00
_cell.angle_gamma   90.00
#
_symmetry.space_group_name_H-M   'P 1'
#
loop_
_entity.id
_entity.type
_entity.pdbx_description
1 polymer ?
#
loop_
_entity_poly.entity_id
_entity_poly.type
_entity_poly.pdbx_seq_one_letter_code
_entity_poly.pdbx_strand_id
1 'polypeptide(L)'
;LMINGYFDLSVGTVMGFTAALAIGLQPLSIPVAIIIAIAAGAGIGAINGFFVAKAKINAFVVTLGSFIGVRGLIYIYTGENALVGQNYEFYSFGASRILGVPTLFLIMLAFALIGNFALRRTAHGRRTYAIGGNVEAAENAGIPVDRTIFLNFMLCGMTAAIGGVLLASRLNAATPGLGWPDTNLMTIATVVLGGTSLTGGSGSVTRTLGGLFTLGVL
;
A
#
# COMPACT_ATOMS: atom_id res chain seq x y z
N LEU A 1 8.11 -0.69 -4.50
CA LEU A 1 7.88 -1.78 -5.43
C LEU A 1 8.31 -1.39 -6.85
N MET A 2 7.84 -0.26 -7.39
CA MET A 2 8.20 0.22 -8.73
C MET A 2 9.71 0.38 -8.94
N ILE A 3 10.48 0.76 -7.92
CA ILE A 3 11.94 0.90 -8.01
C ILE A 3 12.63 -0.43 -8.39
N ASN A 4 12.08 -1.58 -7.99
CA ASN A 4 12.61 -2.88 -8.43
C ASN A 4 11.92 -3.45 -9.68
N GLY A 5 11.20 -2.61 -10.44
CA GLY A 5 10.63 -2.96 -11.75
C GLY A 5 9.29 -3.69 -11.70
N TYR A 6 8.61 -3.73 -10.55
CA TYR A 6 7.33 -4.41 -10.40
C TYR A 6 6.20 -3.44 -10.06
N PHE A 7 5.00 -3.75 -10.56
CA PHE A 7 3.76 -3.04 -10.29
C PHE A 7 2.83 -3.90 -9.45
N ASP A 8 2.06 -3.27 -8.59
CA ASP A 8 0.99 -3.93 -7.85
C ASP A 8 -0.34 -3.19 -8.13
N LEU A 9 -1.21 -3.85 -8.87
CA LEU A 9 -2.54 -3.32 -9.20
C LEU A 9 -3.56 -3.55 -8.08
N SER A 10 -3.22 -4.34 -7.06
CA SER A 10 -4.15 -4.66 -5.97
C SER A 10 -4.18 -3.61 -4.85
N VAL A 11 -3.29 -2.61 -4.87
CA VAL A 11 -3.11 -1.61 -3.79
C VAL A 11 -4.42 -0.95 -3.39
N GLY A 12 -5.23 -0.48 -4.35
CA GLY A 12 -6.51 0.19 -4.06
C GLY A 12 -7.54 -0.75 -3.46
N THR A 13 -7.67 -1.97 -3.98
CA THR A 13 -8.62 -2.96 -3.43
C THR A 13 -8.17 -3.48 -2.07
N VAL A 14 -6.87 -3.66 -1.84
CA VAL A 14 -6.32 -3.95 -0.51
C VAL A 14 -6.65 -2.83 0.47
N MET A 15 -6.48 -1.57 0.06
CA MET A 15 -6.87 -0.41 0.88
C MET A 15 -8.35 -0.42 1.21
N GLY A 16 -9.24 -0.67 0.22
CA GLY A 16 -10.68 -0.78 0.43
C GLY A 16 -11.08 -1.92 1.35
N PHE A 17 -10.49 -3.11 1.17
CA PHE A 17 -10.75 -4.28 2.00
C PHE A 17 -10.33 -4.06 3.46
N THR A 18 -9.15 -3.51 3.66
CA THR A 18 -8.64 -3.24 5.01
C THR A 18 -9.38 -2.11 5.71
N ALA A 19 -9.90 -1.13 4.97
CA ALA A 19 -10.84 -0.14 5.46
C ALA A 19 -12.15 -0.80 5.94
N ALA A 20 -12.71 -1.73 5.16
CA ALA A 20 -13.90 -2.48 5.53
C ALA A 20 -13.68 -3.32 6.79
N LEU A 21 -12.53 -4.02 6.89
CA LEU A 21 -12.15 -4.75 8.10
C LEU A 21 -12.01 -3.83 9.32
N ALA A 22 -11.36 -2.68 9.17
CA ALA A 22 -11.17 -1.73 10.26
C ALA A 22 -12.49 -1.18 10.81
N ILE A 23 -13.51 -1.00 9.97
CA ILE A 23 -14.84 -0.56 10.39
C ILE A 23 -15.67 -1.74 10.92
N GLY A 24 -15.74 -2.84 10.18
CA GLY A 24 -16.61 -3.97 10.53
C GLY A 24 -16.18 -4.74 11.78
N LEU A 25 -14.90 -4.69 12.15
CA LEU A 25 -14.38 -5.35 13.34
C LEU A 25 -14.31 -4.45 14.59
N GLN A 26 -14.79 -3.21 14.52
CA GLN A 26 -14.85 -2.30 15.68
C GLN A 26 -15.56 -2.91 16.92
N PRO A 27 -16.62 -3.75 16.77
CA PRO A 27 -17.25 -4.38 17.93
C PRO A 27 -16.31 -5.27 18.76
N LEU A 28 -15.23 -5.79 18.18
CA LEU A 28 -14.23 -6.57 18.94
C LEU A 28 -13.34 -5.65 19.78
N SER A 29 -12.66 -4.74 19.17
CA SER A 29 -11.94 -3.57 19.71
C SER A 29 -11.21 -2.86 18.58
N ILE A 30 -10.93 -1.56 18.70
CA ILE A 30 -10.20 -0.78 17.68
C ILE A 30 -8.79 -1.34 17.43
N PRO A 31 -7.94 -1.58 18.46
CA PRO A 31 -6.60 -2.11 18.23
C PRO A 31 -6.60 -3.45 17.50
N VAL A 32 -7.53 -4.34 17.86
CA VAL A 32 -7.66 -5.66 17.21
C VAL A 32 -8.09 -5.50 15.77
N ALA A 33 -9.07 -4.64 15.48
CA ALA A 33 -9.52 -4.36 14.12
C ALA A 33 -8.37 -3.83 13.24
N ILE A 34 -7.56 -2.90 13.76
CA ILE A 34 -6.40 -2.33 13.07
C ILE A 34 -5.35 -3.41 12.79
N ILE A 35 -5.01 -4.23 13.79
CA ILE A 35 -4.00 -5.30 13.64
C ILE A 35 -4.45 -6.31 12.58
N ILE A 36 -5.72 -6.75 12.63
CA ILE A 36 -6.27 -7.70 11.66
C ILE A 36 -6.27 -7.08 10.25
N ALA A 37 -6.67 -5.82 10.11
CA ALA A 37 -6.66 -5.13 8.83
C ALA A 37 -5.25 -5.04 8.24
N ILE A 38 -4.25 -4.65 9.03
CA ILE A 38 -2.85 -4.56 8.59
C ILE A 38 -2.29 -5.95 8.25
N ALA A 39 -2.58 -6.95 9.08
CA ALA A 39 -2.16 -8.33 8.83
C ALA A 39 -2.78 -8.90 7.54
N ALA A 40 -4.06 -8.61 7.28
CA ALA A 40 -4.73 -9.00 6.04
C ALA A 40 -4.07 -8.39 4.80
N GLY A 41 -3.76 -7.09 4.83
CA GLY A 41 -3.07 -6.44 3.72
C GLY A 41 -1.65 -6.95 3.52
N ALA A 42 -0.89 -7.16 4.61
CA ALA A 42 0.42 -7.80 4.54
C ALA A 42 0.35 -9.22 3.99
N GLY A 43 -0.69 -10.00 4.37
CA GLY A 43 -0.96 -11.34 3.88
C GLY A 43 -1.24 -11.38 2.38
N ILE A 44 -2.10 -10.47 1.88
CA ILE A 44 -2.38 -10.35 0.44
C ILE A 44 -1.09 -9.98 -0.32
N GLY A 45 -0.34 -9.00 0.19
CA GLY A 45 0.97 -8.64 -0.38
C GLY A 45 1.96 -9.81 -0.36
N ALA A 46 2.00 -10.61 0.71
CA ALA A 46 2.84 -11.80 0.79
C ALA A 46 2.43 -12.88 -0.23
N ILE A 47 1.12 -13.09 -0.44
CA ILE A 47 0.59 -14.00 -1.47
C ILE A 47 1.04 -13.53 -2.85
N ASN A 48 0.85 -12.25 -3.18
CA ASN A 48 1.33 -11.68 -4.45
C ASN A 48 2.85 -11.86 -4.60
N GLY A 49 3.60 -11.53 -3.55
CA GLY A 49 5.04 -11.69 -3.53
C GLY A 49 5.51 -13.13 -3.70
N PHE A 50 4.80 -14.10 -3.15
CA PHE A 50 5.09 -15.51 -3.32
C PHE A 50 4.94 -15.94 -4.79
N PHE A 51 3.80 -15.61 -5.42
CA PHE A 51 3.56 -15.98 -6.81
C PHE A 51 4.55 -15.29 -7.77
N VAL A 52 4.88 -14.04 -7.53
CA VAL A 52 5.82 -13.30 -8.39
C VAL A 52 7.27 -13.75 -8.15
N ALA A 53 7.72 -13.82 -6.90
CA ALA A 53 9.11 -14.12 -6.57
C ALA A 53 9.44 -15.60 -6.71
N LYS A 54 8.59 -16.50 -6.19
CA LYS A 54 8.86 -17.94 -6.13
C LYS A 54 8.29 -18.69 -7.33
N ALA A 55 7.02 -18.46 -7.67
CA ALA A 55 6.41 -19.13 -8.82
C ALA A 55 6.76 -18.47 -10.17
N LYS A 56 7.49 -17.33 -10.15
CA LYS A 56 7.95 -16.58 -11.34
C LYS A 56 6.82 -16.16 -12.28
N ILE A 57 5.61 -15.99 -11.75
CA ILE A 57 4.46 -15.55 -12.52
C ILE A 57 4.56 -14.03 -12.71
N ASN A 58 4.14 -13.55 -13.87
CA ASN A 58 4.16 -12.12 -14.18
C ASN A 58 3.37 -11.31 -13.13
N ALA A 59 3.99 -10.27 -12.58
CA ALA A 59 3.41 -9.46 -11.51
C ALA A 59 2.08 -8.80 -11.90
N PHE A 60 1.94 -8.37 -13.17
CA PHE A 60 0.71 -7.79 -13.67
C PHE A 60 -0.45 -8.79 -13.57
N VAL A 61 -0.24 -10.04 -13.98
CA VAL A 61 -1.26 -11.11 -13.95
C VAL A 61 -1.64 -11.43 -12.51
N VAL A 62 -0.65 -11.62 -11.63
CA VAL A 62 -0.88 -11.92 -10.21
C VAL A 62 -1.66 -10.81 -9.53
N THR A 63 -1.22 -9.57 -9.69
CA THR A 63 -1.82 -8.43 -8.98
C THR A 63 -3.18 -8.04 -9.58
N LEU A 64 -3.41 -8.26 -10.86
CA LEU A 64 -4.73 -8.13 -11.48
C LEU A 64 -5.71 -9.19 -10.94
N GLY A 65 -5.26 -10.44 -10.81
CA GLY A 65 -6.05 -11.49 -10.17
C GLY A 65 -6.41 -11.14 -8.72
N SER A 66 -5.42 -10.66 -7.94
CA SER A 66 -5.65 -10.20 -6.57
C SER A 66 -6.59 -9.00 -6.51
N PHE A 67 -6.46 -8.04 -7.43
CA PHE A 67 -7.34 -6.89 -7.55
C PHE A 67 -8.82 -7.30 -7.69
N ILE A 68 -9.11 -8.27 -8.57
CA ILE A 68 -10.46 -8.78 -8.77
C ILE A 68 -10.90 -9.63 -7.57
N GLY A 69 -10.04 -10.52 -7.09
CA GLY A 69 -10.35 -11.42 -5.97
C GLY A 69 -10.60 -10.67 -4.66
N VAL A 70 -9.73 -9.71 -4.30
CA VAL A 70 -9.91 -8.88 -3.10
C VAL A 70 -11.16 -8.02 -3.21
N ARG A 71 -11.50 -7.51 -4.41
CA ARG A 71 -12.77 -6.82 -4.62
C ARG A 71 -13.97 -7.70 -4.33
N GLY A 72 -13.95 -8.95 -4.81
CA GLY A 72 -14.99 -9.93 -4.46
C GLY A 72 -15.11 -10.13 -2.94
N LEU A 73 -13.99 -10.20 -2.22
CA LEU A 73 -14.00 -10.28 -0.76
C LEU A 73 -14.62 -9.06 -0.11
N ILE A 74 -14.42 -7.85 -0.65
CA ILE A 74 -15.08 -6.65 -0.13
C ILE A 74 -16.60 -6.79 -0.23
N TYR A 75 -17.12 -7.17 -1.39
CA TYR A 75 -18.57 -7.34 -1.59
C TYR A 75 -19.16 -8.40 -0.66
N ILE A 76 -18.49 -9.56 -0.53
CA ILE A 76 -18.93 -10.64 0.39
C ILE A 76 -18.94 -10.14 1.84
N TYR A 77 -17.89 -9.43 2.27
CA TYR A 77 -17.75 -8.98 3.64
C TYR A 77 -18.74 -7.85 4.01
N THR A 78 -18.99 -6.94 3.08
CA THR A 78 -19.88 -5.79 3.31
C THR A 78 -21.34 -6.08 3.00
N GLY A 79 -21.65 -7.21 2.33
CA GLY A 79 -22.99 -7.49 1.81
C GLY A 79 -23.47 -6.41 0.84
N GLU A 80 -22.55 -5.85 0.05
CA GLU A 80 -22.77 -4.75 -0.91
C GLU A 80 -23.22 -3.42 -0.29
N ASN A 81 -23.23 -3.31 1.04
CA ASN A 81 -23.64 -2.11 1.75
C ASN A 81 -22.44 -1.34 2.29
N ALA A 82 -22.66 -0.06 2.55
CA ALA A 82 -21.70 0.75 3.27
C ALA A 82 -21.66 0.35 4.75
N LEU A 83 -20.48 0.08 5.28
CA LEU A 83 -20.26 -0.09 6.71
C LEU A 83 -20.03 1.29 7.33
N VAL A 84 -20.73 1.60 8.40
CA VAL A 84 -20.58 2.85 9.15
C VAL A 84 -19.94 2.56 10.49
N GLY A 85 -18.90 3.31 10.83
CA GLY A 85 -18.20 3.17 12.10
C GLY A 85 -19.05 3.67 13.26
N GLN A 86 -19.04 2.92 14.35
CA GLN A 86 -19.78 3.24 15.58
C GLN A 86 -18.92 3.86 16.67
N ASN A 87 -17.59 3.83 16.48
CA ASN A 87 -16.66 4.28 17.49
C ASN A 87 -16.20 5.72 17.24
N TYR A 88 -16.57 6.62 18.15
CA TYR A 88 -16.22 8.03 18.06
C TYR A 88 -14.71 8.29 18.20
N GLU A 89 -14.00 7.53 19.02
CA GLU A 89 -12.56 7.71 19.21
C GLU A 89 -11.78 7.41 17.93
N PHE A 90 -12.19 6.36 17.19
CA PHE A 90 -11.59 6.03 15.90
C PHE A 90 -11.81 7.15 14.87
N TYR A 91 -13.01 7.70 14.81
CA TYR A 91 -13.32 8.84 13.96
C TYR A 91 -12.56 10.09 14.41
N SER A 92 -12.56 10.41 15.69
CA SER A 92 -11.92 11.62 16.21
C SER A 92 -10.40 11.61 15.95
N PHE A 93 -9.75 10.43 15.99
CA PHE A 93 -8.36 10.27 15.60
C PHE A 93 -8.14 10.69 14.12
N GLY A 94 -8.97 10.21 13.20
CA GLY A 94 -8.89 10.54 11.78
C GLY A 94 -9.20 12.00 11.46
N ALA A 95 -10.05 12.64 12.27
CA ALA A 95 -10.45 14.06 12.13
C ALA A 95 -9.56 15.02 12.93
N SER A 96 -8.70 14.51 13.81
CA SER A 96 -7.90 15.32 14.75
C SER A 96 -6.86 16.18 14.06
N ARG A 97 -6.47 17.27 14.74
CA ARG A 97 -5.40 18.17 14.33
C ARG A 97 -4.44 18.40 15.48
N ILE A 98 -3.15 18.36 15.21
CA ILE A 98 -2.07 18.67 16.15
C ILE A 98 -1.45 20.00 15.71
N LEU A 99 -1.51 21.02 16.56
CA LEU A 99 -1.04 22.38 16.24
C LEU A 99 -1.65 22.93 14.92
N GLY A 100 -2.92 22.63 14.63
CA GLY A 100 -3.61 23.07 13.43
C GLY A 100 -3.35 22.19 12.18
N VAL A 101 -2.38 21.25 12.23
CA VAL A 101 -2.06 20.34 11.12
C VAL A 101 -2.85 19.03 11.28
N PRO A 102 -3.49 18.52 10.20
CA PRO A 102 -4.20 17.24 10.24
C PRO A 102 -3.28 16.09 10.67
N THR A 103 -3.73 15.29 11.65
CA THR A 103 -2.93 14.14 12.16
C THR A 103 -2.56 13.17 11.05
N LEU A 104 -3.47 12.91 10.10
CA LEU A 104 -3.19 12.03 8.97
C LEU A 104 -2.05 12.54 8.07
N PHE A 105 -1.93 13.87 7.92
CA PHE A 105 -0.81 14.47 7.17
C PHE A 105 0.52 14.22 7.90
N LEU A 106 0.54 14.35 9.23
CA LEU A 106 1.75 14.08 10.02
C LEU A 106 2.15 12.61 9.94
N ILE A 107 1.18 11.70 9.96
CA ILE A 107 1.42 10.26 9.77
C ILE A 107 1.97 10.00 8.36
N MET A 108 1.38 10.58 7.32
CA MET A 108 1.91 10.48 5.95
C MET A 108 3.37 10.95 5.88
N LEU A 109 3.69 12.08 6.50
CA LEU A 109 5.05 12.62 6.53
C LEU A 109 6.01 11.68 7.27
N ALA A 110 5.59 11.11 8.41
CA ALA A 110 6.37 10.13 9.15
C ALA A 110 6.66 8.88 8.30
N PHE A 111 5.65 8.33 7.62
CA PHE A 111 5.83 7.21 6.68
C PHE A 111 6.75 7.55 5.52
N ALA A 112 6.65 8.77 4.98
CA ALA A 112 7.55 9.23 3.92
C ALA A 112 9.01 9.32 4.41
N LEU A 113 9.24 9.82 5.62
CA LEU A 113 10.57 9.89 6.24
C LEU A 113 11.15 8.49 6.50
N ILE A 114 10.34 7.58 7.08
CA ILE A 114 10.72 6.18 7.32
C ILE A 114 11.04 5.48 5.99
N GLY A 115 10.17 5.62 4.99
CA GLY A 115 10.39 5.04 3.66
C GLY A 115 11.63 5.58 2.96
N ASN A 116 11.87 6.89 3.04
CA ASN A 116 13.08 7.50 2.49
C ASN A 116 14.35 7.00 3.21
N PHE A 117 14.31 6.90 4.54
CA PHE A 117 15.40 6.33 5.32
C PHE A 117 15.63 4.86 4.95
N ALA A 118 14.56 4.05 4.90
CA ALA A 118 14.63 2.64 4.56
C ALA A 118 15.25 2.43 3.16
N LEU A 119 14.82 3.19 2.16
CA LEU A 119 15.34 3.09 0.80
C LEU A 119 16.80 3.54 0.70
N ARG A 120 17.18 4.64 1.36
CA ARG A 120 18.51 5.24 1.19
C ARG A 120 19.58 4.67 2.11
N ARG A 121 19.21 4.22 3.32
CA ARG A 121 20.16 3.88 4.38
C ARG A 121 20.22 2.39 4.72
N THR A 122 19.24 1.57 4.31
CA THR A 122 19.24 0.14 4.65
C THR A 122 19.80 -0.73 3.52
N ALA A 123 20.24 -1.94 3.88
CA ALA A 123 20.66 -2.96 2.93
C ALA A 123 19.50 -3.37 2.00
N HIS A 124 18.26 -3.42 2.55
CA HIS A 124 17.06 -3.74 1.78
C HIS A 124 16.80 -2.71 0.66
N GLY A 125 16.91 -1.43 0.95
CA GLY A 125 16.79 -0.36 -0.05
C GLY A 125 17.84 -0.48 -1.16
N ARG A 126 19.12 -0.69 -0.80
CA ARG A 126 20.18 -0.89 -1.80
C ARG A 126 19.93 -2.09 -2.70
N ARG A 127 19.46 -3.21 -2.15
CA ARG A 127 19.06 -4.41 -2.91
C ARG A 127 17.91 -4.12 -3.86
N THR A 128 16.91 -3.35 -3.41
CA THR A 128 15.76 -2.94 -4.23
C THR A 128 16.20 -2.14 -5.46
N TYR A 129 17.14 -1.19 -5.32
CA TYR A 129 17.69 -0.44 -6.44
C TYR A 129 18.55 -1.31 -7.37
N ALA A 130 19.37 -2.21 -6.81
CA ALA A 130 20.22 -3.10 -7.59
C ALA A 130 19.40 -4.04 -8.47
N ILE A 131 18.34 -4.65 -7.91
CA ILE A 131 17.42 -5.53 -8.65
C ILE A 131 16.72 -4.76 -9.77
N GLY A 132 16.23 -3.55 -9.49
CA GLY A 132 15.59 -2.73 -10.51
C GLY A 132 16.51 -2.23 -11.60
N GLY A 133 17.81 -2.13 -11.33
CA GLY A 133 18.82 -1.79 -12.34
C GLY A 133 19.13 -2.94 -13.29
N ASN A 134 19.42 -4.11 -12.75
CA ASN A 134 19.63 -5.34 -13.51
C ASN A 134 19.49 -6.55 -12.58
N VAL A 135 18.48 -7.36 -12.82
CA VAL A 135 18.17 -8.54 -11.99
C VAL A 135 19.30 -9.58 -12.06
N GLU A 136 19.80 -9.87 -13.25
CA GLU A 136 20.85 -10.88 -13.47
C GLU A 136 22.17 -10.46 -12.79
N ALA A 137 22.56 -9.20 -12.93
CA ALA A 137 23.74 -8.68 -12.25
C ALA A 137 23.58 -8.70 -10.74
N ALA A 138 22.36 -8.44 -10.21
CA ALA A 138 22.07 -8.52 -8.80
C ALA A 138 22.17 -9.96 -8.26
N GLU A 139 21.67 -10.95 -9.01
CA GLU A 139 21.80 -12.38 -8.67
C GLU A 139 23.27 -12.80 -8.68
N ASN A 140 24.04 -12.44 -9.70
CA ASN A 140 25.48 -12.73 -9.79
C ASN A 140 26.29 -12.07 -8.68
N ALA A 141 25.82 -10.94 -8.13
CA ALA A 141 26.41 -10.29 -6.96
C ALA A 141 25.96 -10.90 -5.61
N GLY A 142 25.21 -12.02 -5.63
CA GLY A 142 24.75 -12.72 -4.42
C GLY A 142 23.60 -12.03 -3.69
N ILE A 143 22.87 -11.12 -4.34
CA ILE A 143 21.69 -10.49 -3.74
C ILE A 143 20.53 -11.50 -3.72
N PRO A 144 19.85 -11.71 -2.58
CA PRO A 144 18.71 -12.61 -2.49
C PRO A 144 17.47 -11.99 -3.17
N VAL A 145 17.41 -12.06 -4.52
CA VAL A 145 16.41 -11.39 -5.36
C VAL A 145 15.00 -11.79 -4.96
N ASP A 146 14.71 -13.09 -4.90
CA ASP A 146 13.37 -13.59 -4.58
C ASP A 146 12.86 -13.09 -3.23
N ARG A 147 13.73 -13.14 -2.21
CA ARG A 147 13.38 -12.67 -0.86
C ARG A 147 13.12 -11.16 -0.86
N THR A 148 13.89 -10.40 -1.62
CA THR A 148 13.74 -8.95 -1.68
C THR A 148 12.43 -8.57 -2.38
N ILE A 149 12.09 -9.23 -3.49
CA ILE A 149 10.83 -9.04 -4.22
C ILE A 149 9.64 -9.41 -3.31
N PHE A 150 9.68 -10.58 -2.67
CA PHE A 150 8.64 -11.02 -1.73
C PHE A 150 8.38 -9.99 -0.64
N LEU A 151 9.44 -9.50 0.02
CA LEU A 151 9.32 -8.50 1.08
C LEU A 151 8.78 -7.17 0.55
N ASN A 152 9.14 -6.76 -0.66
CA ASN A 152 8.62 -5.54 -1.27
C ASN A 152 7.11 -5.62 -1.53
N PHE A 153 6.59 -6.76 -1.99
CA PHE A 153 5.15 -6.97 -2.14
C PHE A 153 4.42 -6.99 -0.79
N MET A 154 4.97 -7.69 0.20
CA MET A 154 4.41 -7.73 1.55
C MET A 154 4.35 -6.33 2.19
N LEU A 155 5.41 -5.54 2.07
CA LEU A 155 5.45 -4.15 2.54
C LEU A 155 4.48 -3.26 1.77
N CYS A 156 4.31 -3.48 0.47
CA CYS A 156 3.33 -2.76 -0.35
C CYS A 156 1.91 -3.01 0.15
N GLY A 157 1.52 -4.26 0.35
CA GLY A 157 0.21 -4.62 0.90
C GLY A 157 -0.01 -4.09 2.33
N MET A 158 1.04 -4.14 3.18
CA MET A 158 0.97 -3.59 4.53
C MET A 158 0.78 -2.07 4.54
N THR A 159 1.49 -1.33 3.69
CA THR A 159 1.34 0.13 3.60
C THR A 159 -0.01 0.52 2.99
N ALA A 160 -0.52 -0.24 2.01
CA ALA A 160 -1.87 -0.07 1.48
C ALA A 160 -2.93 -0.27 2.58
N ALA A 161 -2.76 -1.29 3.43
CA ALA A 161 -3.64 -1.54 4.57
C ALA A 161 -3.65 -0.40 5.58
N ILE A 162 -2.48 0.14 5.92
CA ILE A 162 -2.39 1.31 6.80
C ILE A 162 -3.13 2.50 6.17
N GLY A 163 -2.95 2.73 4.88
CA GLY A 163 -3.70 3.75 4.14
C GLY A 163 -5.22 3.55 4.24
N GLY A 164 -5.68 2.30 4.11
CA GLY A 164 -7.10 1.92 4.25
C GLY A 164 -7.65 2.21 5.64
N VAL A 165 -6.93 1.81 6.69
CA VAL A 165 -7.30 2.09 8.09
C VAL A 165 -7.39 3.60 8.36
N LEU A 166 -6.41 4.37 7.90
CA LEU A 166 -6.39 5.83 8.06
C LEU A 166 -7.54 6.51 7.31
N LEU A 167 -7.84 6.04 6.11
CA LEU A 167 -8.97 6.55 5.33
C LEU A 167 -10.29 6.20 5.99
N ALA A 168 -10.45 4.97 6.49
CA ALA A 168 -11.62 4.53 7.23
C ALA A 168 -11.84 5.36 8.50
N SER A 169 -10.78 5.69 9.24
CA SER A 169 -10.89 6.55 10.43
C SER A 169 -11.38 7.95 10.09
N ARG A 170 -10.92 8.51 8.96
CA ARG A 170 -11.35 9.85 8.52
C ARG A 170 -12.80 9.89 8.03
N LEU A 171 -13.22 8.88 7.28
CA LEU A 171 -14.57 8.82 6.70
C LEU A 171 -15.60 8.27 7.70
N ASN A 172 -15.13 7.61 8.77
CA ASN A 172 -15.95 6.79 9.67
C ASN A 172 -16.86 5.80 8.93
N ALA A 173 -16.43 5.36 7.78
CA ALA A 173 -17.17 4.46 6.91
C ALA A 173 -16.25 3.72 5.96
N ALA A 174 -16.73 2.58 5.47
CA ALA A 174 -16.13 1.87 4.36
C ALA A 174 -17.23 1.45 3.38
N THR A 175 -17.08 1.82 2.11
CA THR A 175 -17.99 1.45 1.05
C THR A 175 -17.38 0.38 0.15
N PRO A 176 -18.19 -0.47 -0.52
CA PRO A 176 -17.66 -1.48 -1.45
C PRO A 176 -16.83 -0.89 -2.60
N GLY A 177 -17.07 0.37 -2.95
CA GLY A 177 -16.31 1.10 -3.98
C GLY A 177 -15.05 1.78 -3.50
N LEU A 178 -14.73 1.74 -2.20
CA LEU A 178 -13.56 2.41 -1.66
C LEU A 178 -12.27 1.81 -2.26
N GLY A 179 -11.38 2.66 -2.76
CA GLY A 179 -10.15 2.22 -3.42
C GLY A 179 -10.31 1.80 -4.89
N TRP A 180 -11.48 1.97 -5.48
CA TRP A 180 -11.81 1.56 -6.84
C TRP A 180 -12.34 2.72 -7.69
N PRO A 181 -12.08 2.74 -9.00
CA PRO A 181 -10.90 2.20 -9.72
C PRO A 181 -9.72 3.16 -9.66
N ASP A 182 -9.99 4.42 -9.29
CA ASP A 182 -9.09 5.57 -9.47
C ASP A 182 -7.85 5.52 -8.60
N THR A 183 -7.95 4.92 -7.41
CA THR A 183 -6.84 4.89 -6.44
C THR A 183 -5.59 4.21 -7.00
N ASN A 184 -5.72 3.13 -7.76
CA ASN A 184 -4.57 2.46 -8.36
C ASN A 184 -3.91 3.34 -9.43
N LEU A 185 -4.71 3.93 -10.32
CA LEU A 185 -4.22 4.80 -11.37
C LEU A 185 -3.57 6.06 -10.78
N MET A 186 -4.21 6.68 -9.80
CA MET A 186 -3.69 7.84 -9.08
C MET A 186 -2.36 7.53 -8.37
N THR A 187 -2.26 6.36 -7.73
CA THR A 187 -1.03 5.94 -7.04
C THR A 187 0.12 5.76 -8.02
N ILE A 188 -0.12 5.05 -9.14
CA ILE A 188 0.89 4.85 -10.17
C ILE A 188 1.27 6.19 -10.81
N ALA A 189 0.28 7.00 -11.20
CA ALA A 189 0.50 8.32 -11.78
C ALA A 189 1.32 9.22 -10.87
N THR A 190 1.02 9.24 -9.56
CA THR A 190 1.77 9.99 -8.54
C THR A 190 3.25 9.62 -8.53
N VAL A 191 3.54 8.31 -8.54
CA VAL A 191 4.92 7.80 -8.46
C VAL A 191 5.69 8.06 -9.75
N VAL A 192 5.03 7.92 -10.91
CA VAL A 192 5.61 8.19 -12.22
C VAL A 192 5.84 9.68 -12.43
N LEU A 193 4.85 10.52 -12.11
CA LEU A 193 4.98 11.97 -12.16
C LEU A 193 6.09 12.48 -11.24
N GLY A 194 6.30 11.80 -10.10
CA GLY A 194 7.45 12.01 -9.23
C GLY A 194 8.79 11.56 -9.82
N GLY A 195 8.83 11.02 -11.06
CA GLY A 195 10.07 10.64 -11.76
C GLY A 195 10.65 9.30 -11.33
N THR A 196 9.83 8.38 -10.82
CA THR A 196 10.22 6.98 -10.65
C THR A 196 10.12 6.27 -11.99
N SER A 197 11.17 5.54 -12.38
CA SER A 197 11.20 4.79 -13.63
C SER A 197 10.18 3.66 -13.63
N LEU A 198 9.46 3.50 -14.74
CA LEU A 198 8.57 2.36 -14.97
C LEU A 198 9.35 1.04 -15.19
N THR A 199 10.58 1.13 -15.66
CA THR A 199 11.45 -0.04 -15.87
C THR A 199 12.26 -0.42 -14.63
N GLY A 200 12.14 0.35 -13.53
CA GLY A 200 12.91 0.13 -12.31
C GLY A 200 14.25 0.87 -12.28
N GLY A 201 15.05 0.61 -11.26
CA GLY A 201 16.41 1.12 -11.05
C GLY A 201 16.50 2.55 -10.56
N SER A 202 15.46 3.36 -10.71
CA SER A 202 15.47 4.75 -10.25
C SER A 202 14.13 5.19 -9.66
N GLY A 203 14.21 6.06 -8.66
CA GLY A 203 13.05 6.62 -7.96
C GLY A 203 13.43 7.12 -6.58
N SER A 204 12.55 7.87 -5.93
CA SER A 204 12.75 8.27 -4.53
C SER A 204 11.43 8.72 -3.90
N VAL A 205 11.32 8.55 -2.58
CA VAL A 205 10.14 8.99 -1.82
C VAL A 205 9.95 10.51 -1.93
N THR A 206 11.03 11.27 -1.87
CA THR A 206 10.96 12.75 -1.99
C THR A 206 10.40 13.21 -3.33
N ARG A 207 10.76 12.53 -4.43
CA ARG A 207 10.20 12.82 -5.75
C ARG A 207 8.73 12.41 -5.84
N THR A 208 8.36 11.25 -5.26
CA THR A 208 6.95 10.80 -5.18
C THR A 208 6.08 11.81 -4.42
N LEU A 209 6.59 12.40 -3.32
CA LEU A 209 5.88 13.50 -2.64
C LEU A 209 5.66 14.70 -3.57
N GLY A 210 6.66 15.07 -4.37
CA GLY A 210 6.50 16.11 -5.40
C GLY A 210 5.38 15.79 -6.38
N GLY A 211 5.34 14.54 -6.90
CA GLY A 211 4.25 14.06 -7.75
C GLY A 211 2.88 14.10 -7.07
N LEU A 212 2.82 13.73 -5.78
CA LEU A 212 1.59 13.78 -4.99
C LEU A 212 1.05 15.21 -4.87
N PHE A 213 1.91 16.17 -4.55
CA PHE A 213 1.49 17.58 -4.45
C PHE A 213 1.06 18.14 -5.81
N THR A 214 1.73 17.76 -6.89
CA THR A 214 1.35 18.18 -8.24
C THR A 214 -0.03 17.67 -8.61
N LEU A 215 -0.34 16.40 -8.39
CA LEU A 215 -1.67 15.83 -8.64
C LEU A 215 -2.74 16.36 -7.67
N GLY A 216 -2.37 16.75 -6.47
CA GLY A 216 -3.31 17.29 -5.49
C GLY A 216 -3.72 18.75 -5.75
N VAL A 217 -3.00 19.46 -6.65
CA VAL A 217 -3.30 20.85 -7.07
C VAL A 217 -4.06 20.88 -8.39
N LEU A 218 -3.99 19.83 -9.20
CA LEU A 218 -4.76 19.67 -10.44
C LEU A 218 -6.17 19.21 -10.15
#